data_06a656808e3dccbe32a9a68edd07a57d
#
_entry.id   06a656808e3dccbe32a9a68edd07a57d
#
_cell.length_a   1.000
_cell.length_b   1.000
_cell.length_c   1.000
_cell.angle_alpha   90.00
_cell.angle_beta   90.00
_cell.angle_gamma   90.00
#
_symmetry.space_group_name_H-M   'P 1'
#
loop_
_entity.id
_entity.type
_entity.pdbx_description
1 polymer ?
#
loop_
_entity_poly.entity_id
_entity_poly.type
_entity_poly.pdbx_seq_one_letter_code
_entity_poly.pdbx_strand_id
1 'polypeptide(L)'
;KGGDSMVHHIVMWKFKPEIEEERKADLKKDMEANLSSLIGKIPGLLSVSFVSEPFVSSTHDMALVTTFEKAEDIKVYSAHPEHVKVADTYVRPFVTERACLDYQD
;
A
#
# COMPACT_ATOMS: atom_id res chain seq x y z
N LYS A 1 -26.71 -0.45 5.57
CA LYS A 1 -26.24 -0.88 5.72
C LYS A 1 -25.35 -0.65 6.59
N GLY A 2 -25.50 -0.18 7.19
CA GLY A 2 -25.00 -0.02 8.38
C GLY A 2 -23.61 -0.44 8.55
N GLY A 3 -23.23 -1.15 9.41
CA GLY A 3 -21.87 -1.48 9.75
C GLY A 3 -21.05 -2.20 8.69
N ASP A 4 -21.64 -2.45 7.52
CA ASP A 4 -20.93 -3.20 6.50
C ASP A 4 -20.12 -2.31 5.55
N SER A 5 -20.30 -1.02 5.65
CA SER A 5 -19.59 -0.08 4.80
C SER A 5 -18.12 -0.03 5.20
N MET A 6 -17.25 -0.07 4.21
CA MET A 6 -15.81 0.01 4.43
C MET A 6 -15.19 1.16 3.64
N VAL A 7 -14.12 1.69 4.19
CA VAL A 7 -13.31 2.70 3.52
C VAL A 7 -12.13 2.00 2.87
N HIS A 8 -11.91 2.30 1.59
CA HIS A 8 -10.83 1.70 0.80
C HIS A 8 -9.81 2.77 0.45
N HIS A 9 -8.55 2.39 0.55
CA HIS A 9 -7.41 3.25 0.21
C HIS A 9 -6.54 2.44 -0.74
N ILE A 10 -6.45 2.88 -2.00
CA ILE A 10 -5.70 2.18 -3.02
C ILE A 10 -4.54 3.06 -3.45
N VAL A 11 -3.34 2.52 -3.42
CA VAL A 11 -2.14 3.22 -3.87
C VAL A 11 -1.45 2.35 -4.90
N MET A 12 -1.00 2.95 -5.99
CA MET A 12 -0.25 2.28 -7.03
C MET A 12 1.06 3.00 -7.27
N TRP A 13 2.08 2.24 -7.64
CA TRP A 13 3.40 2.80 -7.95
C TRP A 13 4.01 2.10 -9.15
N LYS A 14 4.99 2.78 -9.74
CA LYS A 14 5.94 2.16 -10.65
C LYS A 14 7.29 2.10 -9.97
N PHE A 15 8.12 1.15 -10.37
CA PHE A 15 9.53 1.19 -9.95
C PHE A 15 10.22 2.37 -10.62
N LYS A 16 11.18 2.96 -9.92
CA LYS A 16 12.07 3.95 -10.52
C LYS A 16 12.81 3.31 -11.70
N PRO A 17 13.12 4.07 -12.75
CA PRO A 17 13.78 3.50 -13.93
C PRO A 17 15.12 2.83 -13.64
N GLU A 18 15.83 3.28 -12.62
CA GLU A 18 17.16 2.76 -12.30
C GLU A 18 17.11 1.42 -11.56
N ILE A 19 15.92 0.95 -11.14
CA ILE A 19 15.82 -0.33 -10.43
C ILE A 19 16.02 -1.48 -11.43
N GLU A 20 17.02 -2.32 -11.16
CA GLU A 20 17.33 -3.45 -12.01
C GLU A 20 16.25 -4.51 -11.93
N GLU A 21 15.98 -5.16 -13.08
CA GLU A 21 14.91 -6.13 -13.19
C GLU A 21 15.05 -7.27 -12.17
N GLU A 22 16.30 -7.72 -11.95
CA GLU A 22 16.57 -8.84 -11.03
C GLU A 22 16.23 -8.51 -9.58
N ARG A 23 16.14 -7.24 -9.22
CA ARG A 23 15.84 -6.83 -7.85
C ARG A 23 14.34 -6.73 -7.55
N LYS A 24 13.52 -6.66 -8.60
CA LYS A 24 12.12 -6.27 -8.43
C LYS A 24 11.31 -7.29 -7.63
N ALA A 25 11.52 -8.58 -7.87
CA ALA A 25 10.78 -9.61 -7.15
C ALA A 25 11.04 -9.55 -5.65
N ASP A 26 12.30 -9.39 -5.25
CA ASP A 26 12.65 -9.32 -3.83
C ASP A 26 12.14 -8.04 -3.19
N LEU A 27 12.20 -6.91 -3.90
CA LEU A 27 11.66 -5.66 -3.39
C LEU A 27 10.16 -5.76 -3.15
N LYS A 28 9.43 -6.39 -4.06
CA LYS A 28 7.99 -6.59 -3.89
C LYS A 28 7.69 -7.48 -2.69
N LYS A 29 8.48 -8.53 -2.47
CA LYS A 29 8.31 -9.40 -1.31
C LYS A 29 8.49 -8.62 -0.01
N ASP A 30 9.52 -7.77 0.05
CA ASP A 30 9.78 -6.94 1.23
C ASP A 30 8.64 -5.95 1.46
N MET A 31 8.15 -5.34 0.40
CA MET A 31 7.02 -4.42 0.50
C MET A 31 5.79 -5.13 1.07
N GLU A 32 5.45 -6.27 0.50
CA GLU A 32 4.28 -7.03 0.93
C GLU A 32 4.39 -7.45 2.39
N ALA A 33 5.52 -8.01 2.77
CA ALA A 33 5.72 -8.52 4.13
C ALA A 33 5.63 -7.39 5.16
N ASN A 34 6.29 -6.28 4.88
CA ASN A 34 6.39 -5.19 5.85
C ASN A 34 5.13 -4.34 5.91
N LEU A 35 4.46 -4.13 4.77
CA LEU A 35 3.18 -3.42 4.77
C LEU A 35 2.10 -4.26 5.45
N SER A 36 2.09 -5.58 5.20
CA SER A 36 1.12 -6.48 5.84
C SER A 36 1.32 -6.56 7.34
N SER A 37 2.55 -6.38 7.81
CA SER A 37 2.84 -6.44 9.23
C SER A 37 2.22 -5.27 10.02
N LEU A 38 1.70 -4.26 9.32
CA LEU A 38 1.07 -3.12 9.97
C LEU A 38 -0.30 -3.43 10.54
N ILE A 39 -0.91 -4.54 10.12
CA ILE A 39 -2.18 -4.98 10.69
C ILE A 39 -1.97 -5.28 12.17
N GLY A 40 -2.85 -4.75 13.00
CA GLY A 40 -2.74 -4.89 14.45
C GLY A 40 -1.87 -3.83 15.11
N LYS A 41 -1.11 -3.07 14.30
CA LYS A 41 -0.25 -2.01 14.84
C LYS A 41 -0.85 -0.62 14.66
N ILE A 42 -1.76 -0.46 13.71
CA ILE A 42 -2.32 0.85 13.37
C ILE A 42 -3.82 0.82 13.60
N PRO A 43 -4.33 1.71 14.48
CA PRO A 43 -5.77 1.73 14.77
C PRO A 43 -6.59 1.99 13.51
N GLY A 44 -7.68 1.25 13.35
CA GLY A 44 -8.60 1.43 12.24
C GLY A 44 -8.24 0.69 10.98
N LEU A 45 -7.01 0.20 10.85
CA LEU A 45 -6.57 -0.56 9.68
C LEU A 45 -7.14 -1.99 9.78
N LEU A 46 -7.99 -2.35 8.83
CA LEU A 46 -8.69 -3.64 8.85
C LEU A 46 -8.01 -4.69 8.00
N SER A 47 -7.54 -4.32 6.81
CA SER A 47 -6.91 -5.30 5.92
C SER A 47 -5.87 -4.64 5.05
N VAL A 48 -4.91 -5.46 4.60
CA VAL A 48 -3.86 -5.06 3.67
C VAL A 48 -3.79 -6.13 2.60
N SER A 49 -3.82 -5.72 1.35
CA SER A 49 -3.66 -6.62 0.22
C SER A 49 -2.66 -5.98 -0.75
N PHE A 50 -1.59 -6.70 -1.06
CA PHE A 50 -0.56 -6.20 -1.97
C PHE A 50 -0.67 -6.93 -3.30
N VAL A 51 -0.78 -6.17 -4.40
CA VAL A 51 -0.85 -6.71 -5.76
C VAL A 51 0.56 -6.67 -6.32
N SER A 52 1.22 -7.83 -6.39
CA SER A 52 2.60 -7.93 -6.84
C SER A 52 2.71 -8.32 -8.31
N GLU A 53 1.67 -8.94 -8.87
CA GLU A 53 1.71 -9.45 -10.24
C GLU A 53 0.51 -8.94 -11.04
N PRO A 54 0.47 -7.64 -11.35
CA PRO A 54 -0.64 -7.12 -12.16
C PRO A 54 -0.55 -7.65 -13.59
N PHE A 55 -1.67 -7.61 -14.31
CA PHE A 55 -1.68 -7.97 -15.71
C PHE A 55 -0.85 -6.96 -16.51
N VAL A 56 -0.34 -7.41 -17.67
CA VAL A 56 0.49 -6.57 -18.54
C VAL A 56 -0.27 -5.34 -19.05
N SER A 57 -1.60 -5.39 -19.02
CA SER A 57 -2.43 -4.24 -19.41
C SER A 57 -2.40 -3.10 -18.39
N SER A 58 -1.81 -3.33 -17.22
CA SER A 58 -1.76 -2.32 -16.15
C SER A 58 -0.74 -1.25 -16.48
N THR A 59 -1.01 -0.04 -15.96
CA THR A 59 -0.08 1.09 -16.13
C THR A 59 0.97 1.15 -15.04
N HIS A 60 0.75 0.47 -13.93
CA HIS A 60 1.64 0.51 -12.76
C HIS A 60 2.15 -0.87 -12.44
N ASP A 61 3.21 -0.94 -11.64
CA ASP A 61 3.92 -2.20 -11.38
C ASP A 61 3.42 -2.95 -10.17
N MET A 62 2.75 -2.27 -9.25
CA MET A 62 2.21 -2.88 -8.03
C MET A 62 1.17 -1.97 -7.42
N ALA A 63 0.36 -2.54 -6.52
CA ALA A 63 -0.64 -1.78 -5.79
C ALA A 63 -0.75 -2.26 -4.35
N LEU A 64 -1.13 -1.34 -3.49
CA LEU A 64 -1.49 -1.64 -2.11
C LEU A 64 -2.94 -1.27 -1.90
N VAL A 65 -3.74 -2.24 -1.47
CA VAL A 65 -5.16 -2.02 -1.20
C VAL A 65 -5.38 -2.22 0.29
N THR A 66 -5.80 -1.16 0.98
CA THR A 66 -6.06 -1.23 2.41
C THR A 66 -7.50 -0.85 2.69
N THR A 67 -8.06 -1.41 3.76
CA THR A 67 -9.41 -1.05 4.20
C THR A 67 -9.36 -0.55 5.62
N PHE A 68 -10.27 0.37 5.92
CA PHE A 68 -10.34 1.03 7.21
C PHE A 68 -11.78 1.11 7.70
N GLU A 69 -11.96 1.31 9.00
CA GLU A 69 -13.29 1.49 9.57
C GLU A 69 -13.91 2.83 9.19
N LYS A 70 -13.10 3.88 9.17
CA LYS A 70 -13.58 5.25 8.95
C LYS A 70 -12.61 5.99 8.04
N ALA A 71 -13.13 7.00 7.35
CA ALA A 71 -12.30 7.84 6.47
C ALA A 71 -11.14 8.49 7.22
N GLU A 72 -11.37 8.91 8.45
CA GLU A 72 -10.33 9.57 9.27
C GLU A 72 -9.15 8.64 9.55
N ASP A 73 -9.38 7.34 9.53
CA ASP A 73 -8.32 6.37 9.83
C ASP A 73 -7.24 6.36 8.76
N ILE A 74 -7.55 6.78 7.52
CA ILE A 74 -6.53 6.88 6.47
C ILE A 74 -5.45 7.89 6.87
N LYS A 75 -5.88 9.04 7.41
CA LYS A 75 -4.93 10.06 7.84
C LYS A 75 -4.08 9.57 9.01
N VAL A 76 -4.72 8.88 9.96
CA VAL A 76 -3.99 8.29 11.09
C VAL A 76 -2.94 7.31 10.59
N TYR A 77 -3.32 6.45 9.66
CA TYR A 77 -2.43 5.48 9.05
C TYR A 77 -1.24 6.17 8.37
N SER A 78 -1.54 7.16 7.51
CA SER A 78 -0.49 7.84 6.75
C SER A 78 0.55 8.49 7.64
N ALA A 79 0.15 9.03 8.78
CA ALA A 79 1.05 9.73 9.69
C ALA A 79 1.63 8.83 10.78
N HIS A 80 1.16 7.60 10.91
CA HIS A 80 1.57 6.71 11.99
C HIS A 80 3.06 6.36 11.85
N PRO A 81 3.84 6.44 12.94
CA PRO A 81 5.28 6.15 12.87
C PRO A 81 5.62 4.78 12.30
N GLU A 82 4.81 3.75 12.60
CA GLU A 82 5.04 2.42 12.06
C GLU A 82 4.90 2.40 10.54
N HIS A 83 3.88 3.10 10.00
CA HIS A 83 3.70 3.20 8.57
C HIS A 83 4.84 3.99 7.91
N VAL A 84 5.19 5.13 8.49
CA VAL A 84 6.25 5.98 7.95
C VAL A 84 7.57 5.23 7.88
N LYS A 85 7.89 4.46 8.92
CA LYS A 85 9.12 3.67 8.96
C LYS A 85 9.15 2.63 7.85
N VAL A 86 8.06 1.90 7.65
CA VAL A 86 7.97 0.89 6.59
C VAL A 86 8.06 1.56 5.21
N ALA A 87 7.32 2.65 5.01
CA ALA A 87 7.32 3.33 3.72
C ALA A 87 8.69 3.87 3.37
N ASP A 88 9.37 4.48 4.34
CA ASP A 88 10.69 5.08 4.10
C ASP A 88 11.77 4.03 3.88
N THR A 89 11.63 2.85 4.45
CA THR A 89 12.64 1.81 4.35
C THR A 89 12.43 0.92 3.13
N TYR A 90 11.18 0.52 2.87
CA TYR A 90 10.91 -0.55 1.91
C TYR A 90 10.19 -0.10 0.65
N VAL A 91 9.63 1.10 0.60
CA VAL A 91 8.80 1.54 -0.53
C VAL A 91 9.39 2.77 -1.21
N ARG A 92 9.43 3.89 -0.52
CA ARG A 92 9.76 5.19 -1.13
C ARG A 92 11.09 5.23 -1.86
N PRO A 93 12.15 4.56 -1.38
CA PRO A 93 13.43 4.62 -2.10
C PRO A 93 13.38 4.00 -3.50
N PHE A 94 12.40 3.15 -3.77
CA PHE A 94 12.40 2.32 -4.99
C PHE A 94 11.30 2.67 -5.98
N VAL A 95 10.34 3.53 -5.61
CA VAL A 95 9.15 3.74 -6.43
C VAL A 95 8.97 5.18 -6.85
N THR A 96 8.14 5.36 -7.90
CA THR A 96 7.78 6.65 -8.48
C THR A 96 6.35 6.56 -9.00
N GLU A 97 5.83 7.65 -9.55
CA GLU A 97 4.52 7.70 -10.20
C GLU A 97 3.40 7.19 -9.30
N ARG A 98 3.36 7.67 -8.06
CA ARG A 98 2.34 7.27 -7.11
C ARG A 98 0.96 7.77 -7.54
N ALA A 99 -0.01 6.87 -7.53
CA ALA A 99 -1.42 7.21 -7.74
C ALA A 99 -2.21 6.72 -6.53
N CYS A 100 -3.25 7.45 -6.16
CA CYS A 100 -4.04 7.15 -4.97
C CYS A 100 -5.52 7.36 -5.24
N LEU A 101 -6.34 6.46 -4.73
CA LEU A 101 -7.80 6.60 -4.77
C LEU A 101 -8.37 6.12 -3.44
N ASP A 102 -9.13 6.99 -2.79
CA ASP A 102 -9.82 6.67 -1.55
C ASP A 102 -11.31 6.73 -1.79
N TYR A 103 -12.05 5.74 -1.30
CA TYR A 103 -13.49 5.74 -1.48
C TYR A 103 -14.17 4.89 -0.40
N GLN A 104 -15.47 5.02 -0.31
CA GLN A 104 -16.28 4.26 0.64
C GLN A 104 -17.39 3.56 -0.12
N ASP A 105 -17.68 2.33 0.26
CA ASP A 105 -18.77 1.53 -0.34
C ASP A 105 -20.13 2.19 -0.19
#